data_5f463d7f7c75de4daf1602125b7618b6
#
_entry.id   5f463d7f7c75de4daf1602125b7618b6
#
_cell.length_a   1.000
_cell.length_b   1.000
_cell.length_c   1.000
_cell.angle_alpha   90.00
_cell.angle_beta   90.00
_cell.angle_gamma   90.00
#
_symmetry.space_group_name_H-M   'P 1'
#
loop_
_entity.id
_entity.type
_entity.pdbx_description
1 polymer ?
#
loop_
_entity_poly.entity_id
_entity_poly.type
_entity_poly.pdbx_seq_one_letter_code
_entity_poly.pdbx_strand_id
1 'polypeptide(L)'
;VLLQVGILVLCGLWGVGRANQDLLVCMVTYTLLASLTLTSFFSMPVTRFLADMLFAEREDEILPSFWGSNAVMLVAGTVLYGVFLLFSGATLLQGLLCLWLFNIMIVNWNGMSYHTAIKDYRGILCSFLAAIGLAFGLGLVLVVLLGFPVPEGMLFAVAMGYGLMMVWDVVLLYRYFPQSDESPWTFLKWVDEFLPLAFTGLCTNIGLFAHLVICWVGPVGVQVKGLFYGAPYYDVPALIAFLTILITSINFVVSVEVNFYPKYRDCLLY
;
A
#
# COMPACT_ATOMS: atom_id res chain seq x y z
N VAL A 1 -5.26 6.59 -4.59
CA VAL A 1 -5.97 7.60 -5.40
C VAL A 1 -7.44 7.65 -5.03
N LEU A 2 -8.24 6.59 -5.22
CA LEU A 2 -9.68 6.59 -4.91
C LEU A 2 -9.99 6.97 -3.46
N LEU A 3 -9.20 6.47 -2.50
CA LEU A 3 -9.33 6.82 -1.09
C LEU A 3 -9.11 8.33 -0.86
N GLN A 4 -8.08 8.91 -1.43
CA GLN A 4 -7.76 10.33 -1.29
C GLN A 4 -8.85 11.21 -1.91
N VAL A 5 -9.34 10.86 -3.10
CA VAL A 5 -10.49 11.56 -3.73
C VAL A 5 -11.71 11.44 -2.84
N GLY A 6 -12.00 10.26 -2.31
CA GLY A 6 -13.12 10.03 -1.39
C GLY A 6 -13.02 10.87 -0.12
N ILE A 7 -11.83 10.95 0.49
CA ILE A 7 -11.59 11.82 1.66
C ILE A 7 -11.84 13.29 1.32
N LEU A 8 -11.32 13.77 0.19
CA LEU A 8 -11.51 15.16 -0.24
C LEU A 8 -12.99 15.50 -0.45
N VAL A 9 -13.73 14.61 -1.12
CA VAL A 9 -15.17 14.79 -1.36
C VAL A 9 -15.95 14.81 -0.04
N LEU A 10 -15.70 13.84 0.86
CA LEU A 10 -16.40 13.77 2.15
C LEU A 10 -16.10 14.97 3.05
N CYS A 11 -14.83 15.35 3.15
CA CYS A 11 -14.45 16.56 3.92
C CYS A 11 -15.11 17.82 3.35
N GLY A 12 -15.21 17.91 2.01
CA GLY A 12 -15.94 19.01 1.36
C GLY A 12 -17.44 19.02 1.68
N LEU A 13 -18.09 17.86 1.68
CA LEU A 13 -19.51 17.71 2.00
C LEU A 13 -19.81 18.01 3.49
N TRP A 14 -18.89 17.69 4.37
CA TRP A 14 -19.06 17.94 5.82
C TRP A 14 -18.65 19.35 6.26
N GLY A 15 -18.21 20.21 5.33
CA GLY A 15 -17.76 21.56 5.63
C GLY A 15 -16.54 21.60 6.55
N VAL A 16 -15.68 20.60 6.49
CA VAL A 16 -14.47 20.52 7.30
C VAL A 16 -13.52 21.66 6.96
N GLY A 17 -12.96 22.31 7.99
CA GLY A 17 -11.99 23.38 7.77
C GLY A 17 -10.77 22.87 6.98
N ARG A 18 -10.31 23.66 6.00
CA ARG A 18 -9.22 23.30 5.08
C ARG A 18 -7.97 22.78 5.79
N ALA A 19 -7.60 23.39 6.91
CA ALA A 19 -6.42 22.95 7.67
C ALA A 19 -6.49 21.50 8.16
N ASN A 20 -7.66 21.04 8.62
CA ASN A 20 -7.86 19.65 9.06
C ASN A 20 -7.92 18.68 7.88
N GLN A 21 -8.49 19.13 6.76
CA GLN A 21 -8.52 18.36 5.52
C GLN A 21 -7.10 18.14 4.96
N ASP A 22 -6.32 19.22 4.85
CA ASP A 22 -4.96 19.17 4.35
C ASP A 22 -4.06 18.30 5.25
N LEU A 23 -4.23 18.41 6.58
CA LEU A 23 -3.51 17.58 7.53
C LEU A 23 -3.84 16.10 7.36
N LEU A 24 -5.11 15.73 7.24
CA LEU A 24 -5.54 14.34 7.03
C LEU A 24 -4.99 13.78 5.73
N VAL A 25 -5.12 14.52 4.62
CA VAL A 25 -4.62 14.11 3.31
C VAL A 25 -3.10 13.92 3.35
N CYS A 26 -2.35 14.85 3.96
CA CYS A 26 -0.91 14.71 4.12
C CYS A 26 -0.56 13.46 4.93
N MET A 27 -1.16 13.25 6.10
CA MET A 27 -0.87 12.08 6.95
C MET A 27 -1.12 10.76 6.22
N VAL A 28 -2.26 10.63 5.53
CA VAL A 28 -2.57 9.43 4.75
C VAL A 28 -1.60 9.26 3.59
N THR A 29 -1.28 10.33 2.86
CA THR A 29 -0.37 10.27 1.70
C THR A 29 1.04 9.88 2.12
N TYR A 30 1.59 10.49 3.16
CA TYR A 30 2.92 10.14 3.68
C TYR A 30 2.97 8.69 4.16
N THR A 31 1.94 8.23 4.86
CA THR A 31 1.84 6.84 5.33
C THR A 31 1.82 5.85 4.15
N LEU A 32 1.01 6.13 3.12
CA LEU A 32 0.93 5.29 1.93
C LEU A 32 2.24 5.28 1.15
N LEU A 33 2.85 6.44 0.91
CA LEU A 33 4.11 6.53 0.16
C LEU A 33 5.26 5.87 0.90
N ALA A 34 5.39 6.11 2.20
CA ALA A 34 6.44 5.50 3.01
C ALA A 34 6.33 3.97 3.04
N SER A 35 5.12 3.43 3.26
CA SER A 35 4.89 1.99 3.27
C SER A 35 5.17 1.35 1.90
N LEU A 36 4.71 1.99 0.82
CA LEU A 36 4.94 1.50 -0.54
C LEU A 36 6.42 1.55 -0.93
N THR A 37 7.13 2.62 -0.56
CA THR A 37 8.58 2.75 -0.84
C THR A 37 9.38 1.69 -0.10
N LEU A 38 9.06 1.43 1.17
CA LEU A 38 9.74 0.39 1.94
C LEU A 38 9.50 -0.99 1.34
N THR A 39 8.24 -1.33 1.06
CA THR A 39 7.89 -2.65 0.52
C THR A 39 8.41 -2.88 -0.89
N SER A 40 8.59 -1.82 -1.68
CA SER A 40 9.10 -1.93 -3.06
C SER A 40 10.52 -2.51 -3.16
N PHE A 41 11.34 -2.35 -2.11
CA PHE A 41 12.65 -2.99 -2.04
C PHE A 41 12.54 -4.52 -2.04
N PHE A 42 11.56 -5.06 -1.33
CA PHE A 42 11.37 -6.51 -1.20
C PHE A 42 10.45 -7.09 -2.28
N SER A 43 9.57 -6.29 -2.87
CA SER A 43 8.52 -6.75 -3.78
C SER A 43 9.05 -7.56 -4.95
N MET A 44 10.08 -7.08 -5.66
CA MET A 44 10.62 -7.78 -6.83
C MET A 44 11.33 -9.10 -6.47
N PRO A 45 12.25 -9.17 -5.46
CA PRO A 45 12.83 -10.43 -5.02
C PRO A 45 11.78 -11.43 -4.50
N VAL A 46 10.78 -10.97 -3.75
CA VAL A 46 9.68 -11.83 -3.27
C VAL A 46 8.87 -12.38 -4.43
N THR A 47 8.51 -11.56 -5.41
CA THR A 47 7.80 -12.03 -6.61
C THR A 47 8.62 -13.07 -7.38
N ARG A 48 9.94 -12.89 -7.46
CA ARG A 48 10.84 -13.88 -8.08
C ARG A 48 10.88 -15.16 -7.28
N PHE A 49 11.03 -15.07 -5.96
CA PHE A 49 10.97 -16.24 -5.08
C PHE A 49 9.66 -17.03 -5.28
N LEU A 50 8.51 -16.34 -5.28
CA LEU A 50 7.21 -16.98 -5.50
C LEU A 50 7.11 -17.70 -6.84
N ALA A 51 7.59 -17.08 -7.91
CA ALA A 51 7.61 -17.70 -9.24
C ALA A 51 8.47 -18.98 -9.26
N ASP A 52 9.64 -18.94 -8.61
CA ASP A 52 10.56 -20.09 -8.56
C ASP A 52 9.98 -21.21 -7.68
N MET A 53 9.32 -20.91 -6.56
CA MET A 53 8.66 -21.90 -5.69
C MET A 53 7.47 -22.56 -6.39
N LEU A 54 6.63 -21.79 -7.07
CA LEU A 54 5.51 -22.33 -7.86
C LEU A 54 5.99 -23.19 -9.02
N PHE A 55 7.07 -22.80 -9.68
CA PHE A 55 7.67 -23.59 -10.75
C PHE A 55 8.29 -24.91 -10.25
N ALA A 56 8.87 -24.89 -9.05
CA ALA A 56 9.45 -26.05 -8.40
C ALA A 56 8.43 -26.95 -7.69
N GLU A 57 7.13 -26.59 -7.72
CA GLU A 57 6.04 -27.25 -7.00
C GLU A 57 6.25 -27.31 -5.47
N ARG A 58 6.96 -26.30 -4.92
CA ARG A 58 7.25 -26.16 -3.48
C ARG A 58 6.35 -25.12 -2.83
N GLU A 59 5.03 -25.35 -2.89
CA GLU A 59 4.03 -24.44 -2.34
C GLU A 59 4.07 -24.36 -0.80
N ASP A 60 4.67 -25.32 -0.15
CA ASP A 60 4.90 -25.41 1.29
C ASP A 60 5.80 -24.30 1.86
N GLU A 61 6.69 -23.71 1.07
CA GLU A 61 7.54 -22.60 1.47
C GLU A 61 6.89 -21.21 1.36
N ILE A 62 5.77 -21.12 0.64
CA ILE A 62 5.15 -19.82 0.31
C ILE A 62 4.59 -19.15 1.56
N LEU A 63 3.79 -19.86 2.36
CA LEU A 63 3.15 -19.27 3.55
C LEU A 63 4.16 -18.88 4.66
N PRO A 64 5.18 -19.72 4.99
CA PRO A 64 6.23 -19.29 5.89
C PRO A 64 6.99 -18.05 5.42
N SER A 65 7.32 -17.96 4.13
CA SER A 65 8.02 -16.80 3.56
C SER A 65 7.21 -15.51 3.67
N PHE A 66 5.88 -15.59 3.57
CA PHE A 66 4.99 -14.44 3.78
C PHE A 66 5.16 -13.86 5.20
N TRP A 67 5.18 -14.70 6.22
CA TRP A 67 5.38 -14.23 7.59
C TRP A 67 6.79 -13.73 7.83
N GLY A 68 7.80 -14.40 7.26
CA GLY A 68 9.19 -13.96 7.34
C GLY A 68 9.41 -12.60 6.70
N SER A 69 8.92 -12.40 5.48
CA SER A 69 9.06 -11.14 4.77
C SER A 69 8.32 -9.99 5.48
N ASN A 70 7.10 -10.24 5.99
CA ASN A 70 6.38 -9.27 6.79
C ASN A 70 7.14 -8.91 8.08
N ALA A 71 7.72 -9.89 8.79
CA ALA A 71 8.47 -9.61 10.01
C ALA A 71 9.65 -8.67 9.76
N VAL A 72 10.44 -8.91 8.70
CA VAL A 72 11.57 -8.02 8.33
C VAL A 72 11.08 -6.62 7.99
N MET A 73 10.05 -6.52 7.13
CA MET A 73 9.52 -5.21 6.69
C MET A 73 8.87 -4.44 7.84
N LEU A 74 8.13 -5.12 8.72
CA LEU A 74 7.47 -4.49 9.86
C LEU A 74 8.50 -3.95 10.86
N VAL A 75 9.55 -4.72 11.19
CA VAL A 75 10.59 -4.27 12.12
C VAL A 75 11.34 -3.07 11.52
N ALA A 76 11.86 -3.19 10.31
CA ALA A 76 12.58 -2.11 9.66
C ALA A 76 11.70 -0.87 9.45
N GLY A 77 10.48 -1.07 8.98
CA GLY A 77 9.54 0.01 8.69
C GLY A 77 9.06 0.73 9.95
N THR A 78 8.72 0.00 11.00
CA THR A 78 8.28 0.60 12.28
C THR A 78 9.38 1.48 12.86
N VAL A 79 10.65 1.05 12.80
CA VAL A 79 11.77 1.87 13.27
C VAL A 79 11.94 3.12 12.41
N LEU A 80 12.02 2.96 11.09
CA LEU A 80 12.25 4.09 10.17
C LEU A 80 11.12 5.11 10.20
N TYR A 81 9.88 4.64 10.08
CA TYR A 81 8.71 5.52 10.06
C TYR A 81 8.39 6.07 11.45
N GLY A 82 8.63 5.29 12.51
CA GLY A 82 8.51 5.74 13.90
C GLY A 82 9.45 6.90 14.22
N VAL A 83 10.72 6.81 13.80
CA VAL A 83 11.69 7.92 13.93
C VAL A 83 11.20 9.17 13.18
N PHE A 84 10.72 9.03 11.95
CA PHE A 84 10.13 10.15 11.20
C PHE A 84 8.96 10.78 11.98
N LEU A 85 8.05 9.98 12.52
CA LEU A 85 6.88 10.47 13.26
C LEU A 85 7.26 11.21 14.55
N LEU A 86 8.31 10.81 15.25
CA LEU A 86 8.81 11.51 16.45
C LEU A 86 9.21 12.97 16.16
N PHE A 87 9.76 13.21 14.96
CA PHE A 87 10.18 14.56 14.52
C PHE A 87 9.11 15.29 13.71
N SER A 88 8.00 14.64 13.35
CA SER A 88 6.98 15.19 12.44
C SER A 88 6.13 16.30 13.04
N GLY A 89 6.13 16.48 14.37
CA GLY A 89 5.25 17.43 15.07
C GLY A 89 3.78 17.00 15.14
N ALA A 90 3.47 15.74 14.78
CA ALA A 90 2.14 15.16 15.00
C ALA A 90 1.83 14.98 16.49
N THR A 91 0.54 15.01 16.87
CA THR A 91 0.16 14.61 18.23
C THR A 91 0.45 13.12 18.44
N LEU A 92 0.65 12.70 19.69
CA LEU A 92 0.93 11.28 19.98
C LEU A 92 -0.14 10.36 19.39
N LEU A 93 -1.41 10.72 19.50
CA LEU A 93 -2.50 9.92 18.93
C LEU A 93 -2.44 9.85 17.42
N GLN A 94 -2.21 10.99 16.74
CA GLN A 94 -2.03 11.03 15.28
C GLN A 94 -0.85 10.18 14.82
N GLY A 95 0.29 10.29 15.54
CA GLY A 95 1.48 9.48 15.25
C GLY A 95 1.23 7.98 15.41
N LEU A 96 0.57 7.57 16.49
CA LEU A 96 0.22 6.15 16.72
C LEU A 96 -0.75 5.62 15.64
N LEU A 97 -1.75 6.42 15.25
CA LEU A 97 -2.68 6.03 14.19
C LEU A 97 -1.98 5.93 12.82
N CYS A 98 -1.07 6.86 12.51
CA CYS A 98 -0.27 6.79 11.29
C CYS A 98 0.65 5.56 11.28
N LEU A 99 1.31 5.26 12.42
CA LEU A 99 2.18 4.09 12.55
C LEU A 99 1.38 2.78 12.44
N TRP A 100 0.20 2.73 13.02
CA TRP A 100 -0.70 1.58 12.91
C TRP A 100 -1.16 1.37 11.47
N LEU A 101 -1.62 2.42 10.79
CA LEU A 101 -1.98 2.38 9.38
C LEU A 101 -0.79 1.97 8.51
N PHE A 102 0.41 2.49 8.79
CA PHE A 102 1.64 2.14 8.08
C PHE A 102 1.95 0.65 8.13
N ASN A 103 1.86 0.05 9.32
CA ASN A 103 2.11 -1.38 9.50
C ASN A 103 1.07 -2.26 8.79
N ILE A 104 -0.21 -1.87 8.82
CA ILE A 104 -1.26 -2.53 8.06
C ILE A 104 -0.97 -2.45 6.55
N MET A 105 -0.53 -1.28 6.06
CA MET A 105 -0.20 -1.09 4.65
C MET A 105 0.98 -1.96 4.20
N ILE A 106 2.01 -2.13 5.02
CA ILE A 106 3.14 -3.04 4.71
C ILE A 106 2.61 -4.45 4.44
N VAL A 107 1.78 -4.98 5.33
CA VAL A 107 1.23 -6.34 5.18
C VAL A 107 0.35 -6.45 3.93
N ASN A 108 -0.48 -5.43 3.64
CA ASN A 108 -1.31 -5.41 2.44
C ASN A 108 -0.47 -5.35 1.16
N TRP A 109 0.54 -4.46 1.08
CA TRP A 109 1.41 -4.37 -0.11
C TRP A 109 2.19 -5.66 -0.35
N ASN A 110 2.74 -6.26 0.70
CA ASN A 110 3.40 -7.55 0.59
C ASN A 110 2.42 -8.65 0.18
N GLY A 111 1.25 -8.71 0.82
CA GLY A 111 0.17 -9.66 0.49
C GLY A 111 -0.25 -9.60 -0.97
N MET A 112 -0.30 -8.42 -1.57
CA MET A 112 -0.62 -8.26 -2.99
C MET A 112 0.36 -8.99 -3.92
N SER A 113 1.66 -9.06 -3.58
CA SER A 113 2.64 -9.84 -4.34
C SER A 113 2.29 -11.33 -4.34
N TYR A 114 1.86 -11.86 -3.20
CA TYR A 114 1.44 -13.25 -3.05
C TYR A 114 0.11 -13.54 -3.74
N HIS A 115 -0.85 -12.63 -3.66
CA HIS A 115 -2.15 -12.78 -4.35
C HIS A 115 -2.03 -12.76 -5.87
N THR A 116 -1.06 -12.03 -6.41
CA THR A 116 -0.78 -12.04 -7.84
C THR A 116 -0.39 -13.45 -8.31
N ALA A 117 0.29 -14.22 -7.46
CA ALA A 117 0.64 -15.62 -7.75
C ALA A 117 -0.60 -16.55 -7.80
N ILE A 118 -1.60 -16.29 -6.95
CA ILE A 118 -2.86 -17.06 -6.89
C ILE A 118 -3.80 -16.75 -8.06
N LYS A 119 -3.68 -15.55 -8.66
CA LYS A 119 -4.58 -15.03 -9.73
C LYS A 119 -6.05 -14.90 -9.32
N ASP A 120 -6.36 -14.81 -8.01
CA ASP A 120 -7.71 -14.56 -7.51
C ASP A 120 -8.05 -13.06 -7.47
N TYR A 121 -8.23 -12.48 -8.66
CA TYR A 121 -8.56 -11.06 -8.81
C TYR A 121 -9.92 -10.68 -8.20
N ARG A 122 -10.87 -11.64 -8.08
CA ARG A 122 -12.17 -11.38 -7.48
C ARG A 122 -12.07 -11.24 -5.97
N GLY A 123 -11.29 -12.10 -5.32
CA GLY A 123 -11.04 -12.01 -3.89
C GLY A 123 -10.39 -10.68 -3.51
N ILE A 124 -9.35 -10.27 -4.26
CA ILE A 124 -8.66 -8.98 -4.07
C ILE A 124 -9.62 -7.80 -4.27
N LEU A 125 -10.44 -7.82 -5.33
CA LEU A 125 -11.40 -6.73 -5.59
C LEU A 125 -12.44 -6.62 -4.47
N CYS A 126 -12.98 -7.75 -4.00
CA CYS A 126 -13.96 -7.77 -2.92
C CYS A 126 -13.36 -7.27 -1.60
N SER A 127 -12.12 -7.67 -1.25
CA SER A 127 -11.43 -7.20 -0.05
C SER A 127 -11.21 -5.69 -0.09
N PHE A 128 -10.82 -5.16 -1.24
CA PHE A 128 -10.60 -3.73 -1.44
C PHE A 128 -11.89 -2.91 -1.36
N LEU A 129 -12.97 -3.37 -1.98
CA LEU A 129 -14.28 -2.71 -1.91
C LEU A 129 -14.85 -2.74 -0.48
N ALA A 130 -14.70 -3.87 0.23
CA ALA A 130 -15.11 -3.99 1.62
C ALA A 130 -14.31 -3.04 2.53
N ALA A 131 -12.99 -2.91 2.30
CA ALA A 131 -12.13 -2.00 3.03
C ALA A 131 -12.55 -0.53 2.86
N ILE A 132 -12.80 -0.11 1.62
CA ILE A 132 -13.25 1.25 1.32
C ILE A 132 -14.64 1.50 1.93
N GLY A 133 -15.56 0.57 1.77
CA GLY A 133 -16.91 0.67 2.35
C GLY A 133 -16.88 0.82 3.87
N LEU A 134 -16.06 0.01 4.55
CA LEU A 134 -15.88 0.11 6.00
C LEU A 134 -15.21 1.42 6.40
N ALA A 135 -14.14 1.84 5.71
CA ALA A 135 -13.44 3.08 6.02
C ALA A 135 -14.36 4.29 5.94
N PHE A 136 -15.15 4.42 4.90
CA PHE A 136 -16.09 5.53 4.75
C PHE A 136 -17.30 5.41 5.68
N GLY A 137 -17.87 4.23 5.84
CA GLY A 137 -19.00 4.00 6.76
C GLY A 137 -18.62 4.30 8.20
N LEU A 138 -17.47 3.77 8.67
CA LEU A 138 -16.98 4.01 10.02
C LEU A 138 -16.55 5.47 10.20
N GLY A 139 -15.92 6.08 9.19
CA GLY A 139 -15.55 7.51 9.21
C GLY A 139 -16.77 8.41 9.38
N LEU A 140 -17.86 8.12 8.66
CA LEU A 140 -19.12 8.85 8.81
C LEU A 140 -19.68 8.70 10.23
N VAL A 141 -19.70 7.49 10.78
CA VAL A 141 -20.19 7.23 12.14
C VAL A 141 -19.35 7.99 13.18
N LEU A 142 -18.01 7.89 13.09
CA LEU A 142 -17.13 8.52 14.08
C LEU A 142 -17.18 10.05 14.04
N VAL A 143 -17.15 10.62 12.83
CA VAL A 143 -17.06 12.08 12.67
C VAL A 143 -18.43 12.74 12.84
N VAL A 144 -19.48 12.19 12.19
CA VAL A 144 -20.80 12.84 12.15
C VAL A 144 -21.65 12.48 13.36
N LEU A 145 -21.71 11.18 13.75
CA LEU A 145 -22.57 10.74 14.84
C LEU A 145 -21.91 10.88 16.21
N LEU A 146 -20.62 10.59 16.32
CA LEU A 146 -19.90 10.63 17.60
C LEU A 146 -19.13 11.93 17.84
N GLY A 147 -19.00 12.79 16.81
CA GLY A 147 -18.35 14.10 16.93
C GLY A 147 -16.83 14.04 17.18
N PHE A 148 -16.17 12.95 16.76
CA PHE A 148 -14.71 12.87 16.88
C PHE A 148 -14.02 13.91 15.98
N PRO A 149 -12.81 14.38 16.34
CA PRO A 149 -12.02 15.23 15.46
C PRO A 149 -11.78 14.54 14.12
N VAL A 150 -11.96 15.29 13.03
CA VAL A 150 -11.91 14.72 11.66
C VAL A 150 -10.61 13.98 11.35
N PRO A 151 -9.40 14.53 11.63
CA PRO A 151 -8.16 13.83 11.30
C PRO A 151 -8.02 12.49 12.00
N GLU A 152 -8.29 12.44 13.31
CA GLU A 152 -8.15 11.23 14.11
C GLU A 152 -9.25 10.20 13.80
N GLY A 153 -10.50 10.65 13.68
CA GLY A 153 -11.62 9.78 13.36
C GLY A 153 -11.47 9.14 11.98
N MET A 154 -11.07 9.91 10.97
CA MET A 154 -10.85 9.40 9.62
C MET A 154 -9.60 8.51 9.50
N LEU A 155 -8.48 8.87 10.17
CA LEU A 155 -7.29 8.00 10.22
C LEU A 155 -7.61 6.64 10.84
N PHE A 156 -8.36 6.64 11.96
CA PHE A 156 -8.80 5.41 12.59
C PHE A 156 -9.70 4.59 11.66
N ALA A 157 -10.68 5.23 11.01
CA ALA A 157 -11.60 4.55 10.09
C ALA A 157 -10.87 3.93 8.89
N VAL A 158 -9.90 4.65 8.32
CA VAL A 158 -9.06 4.17 7.22
C VAL A 158 -8.20 2.99 7.68
N ALA A 159 -7.58 3.07 8.88
CA ALA A 159 -6.80 1.98 9.43
C ALA A 159 -7.65 0.72 9.66
N MET A 160 -8.89 0.87 10.17
CA MET A 160 -9.83 -0.25 10.33
C MET A 160 -10.26 -0.85 9.00
N GLY A 161 -10.53 -0.02 7.97
CA GLY A 161 -10.88 -0.49 6.64
C GLY A 161 -9.76 -1.33 6.01
N TYR A 162 -8.55 -0.81 6.01
CA TYR A 162 -7.39 -1.56 5.50
C TYR A 162 -6.98 -2.74 6.41
N GLY A 163 -7.29 -2.68 7.71
CA GLY A 163 -7.15 -3.80 8.63
C GLY A 163 -8.09 -4.96 8.25
N LEU A 164 -9.34 -4.65 7.85
CA LEU A 164 -10.25 -5.65 7.32
C LEU A 164 -9.70 -6.30 6.04
N MET A 165 -9.16 -5.49 5.12
CA MET A 165 -8.50 -5.98 3.91
C MET A 165 -7.35 -6.93 4.25
N MET A 166 -6.48 -6.53 5.18
CA MET A 166 -5.36 -7.36 5.65
C MET A 166 -5.83 -8.72 6.16
N VAL A 167 -6.86 -8.75 7.01
CA VAL A 167 -7.40 -10.01 7.53
C VAL A 167 -7.99 -10.87 6.41
N TRP A 168 -8.72 -10.24 5.49
CA TRP A 168 -9.30 -10.95 4.34
C TRP A 168 -8.22 -11.56 3.46
N ASP A 169 -7.20 -10.79 3.12
CA ASP A 169 -6.09 -11.22 2.28
C ASP A 169 -5.29 -12.36 2.93
N VAL A 170 -5.02 -12.26 4.24
CA VAL A 170 -4.39 -13.35 4.99
C VAL A 170 -5.24 -14.63 4.98
N VAL A 171 -6.56 -14.51 5.19
CA VAL A 171 -7.47 -15.66 5.12
C VAL A 171 -7.46 -16.31 3.74
N LEU A 172 -7.40 -15.51 2.67
CA LEU A 172 -7.29 -16.04 1.31
C LEU A 172 -5.98 -16.82 1.13
N LEU A 173 -4.83 -16.29 1.58
CA LEU A 173 -3.55 -16.99 1.50
C LEU A 173 -3.59 -18.35 2.22
N TYR A 174 -4.17 -18.41 3.42
CA TYR A 174 -4.33 -19.66 4.17
C TYR A 174 -5.26 -20.68 3.51
N ARG A 175 -6.15 -20.25 2.61
CA ARG A 175 -7.02 -21.16 1.85
C ARG A 175 -6.33 -21.76 0.64
N TYR A 176 -5.38 -21.05 0.05
CA TYR A 176 -4.71 -21.46 -1.19
C TYR A 176 -3.41 -22.22 -0.92
N PHE A 177 -2.64 -21.82 0.08
CA PHE A 177 -1.34 -22.42 0.35
C PHE A 177 -1.37 -23.31 1.58
N PRO A 178 -0.67 -24.48 1.54
CA PRO A 178 -0.59 -25.38 2.66
C PRO A 178 0.19 -24.74 3.82
N GLN A 179 -0.18 -25.10 5.03
CA GLN A 179 0.59 -24.75 6.22
C GLN A 179 1.76 -25.74 6.33
N SER A 180 2.95 -25.22 6.54
CA SER A 180 4.16 -26.02 6.76
C SER A 180 5.03 -25.39 7.85
N ASP A 181 5.93 -26.22 8.41
CA ASP A 181 6.93 -25.80 9.41
C ASP A 181 8.27 -25.41 8.76
N GLU A 182 8.27 -25.13 7.46
CA GLU A 182 9.46 -24.69 6.72
C GLU A 182 9.98 -23.34 7.23
N SER A 183 11.26 -23.06 6.96
CA SER A 183 11.90 -21.85 7.46
C SER A 183 11.30 -20.58 6.84
N PRO A 184 10.82 -19.62 7.66
CA PRO A 184 10.27 -18.37 7.14
C PRO A 184 11.33 -17.45 6.49
N TRP A 185 12.62 -17.78 6.64
CA TRP A 185 13.75 -16.97 6.17
C TRP A 185 14.30 -17.39 4.82
N THR A 186 13.75 -18.40 4.18
CA THR A 186 14.24 -18.96 2.92
C THR A 186 14.28 -17.90 1.81
N PHE A 187 13.32 -16.99 1.76
CA PHE A 187 13.24 -15.90 0.77
C PHE A 187 14.46 -14.94 0.84
N LEU A 188 15.15 -14.83 1.97
CA LEU A 188 16.31 -13.94 2.11
C LEU A 188 17.46 -14.31 1.17
N LYS A 189 17.58 -15.58 0.79
CA LYS A 189 18.55 -16.02 -0.21
C LYS A 189 18.29 -15.36 -1.57
N TRP A 190 17.01 -15.22 -1.94
CA TRP A 190 16.62 -14.51 -3.17
C TRP A 190 16.87 -13.01 -3.08
N VAL A 191 16.67 -12.41 -1.91
CA VAL A 191 17.01 -10.99 -1.70
C VAL A 191 18.50 -10.76 -1.88
N ASP A 192 19.34 -11.64 -1.36
CA ASP A 192 20.81 -11.55 -1.48
C ASP A 192 21.28 -11.82 -2.93
N GLU A 193 20.78 -12.88 -3.55
CA GLU A 193 21.13 -13.27 -4.92
C GLU A 193 20.63 -12.23 -5.95
N PHE A 194 19.44 -11.67 -5.75
CA PHE A 194 18.81 -10.69 -6.64
C PHE A 194 18.81 -9.27 -6.08
N LEU A 195 19.85 -8.88 -5.34
CA LEU A 195 19.99 -7.54 -4.77
C LEU A 195 19.84 -6.40 -5.81
N PRO A 196 20.39 -6.49 -7.04
CA PRO A 196 20.12 -5.49 -8.07
C PRO A 196 18.64 -5.33 -8.41
N LEU A 197 17.87 -6.42 -8.35
CA LEU A 197 16.42 -6.40 -8.59
C LEU A 197 15.67 -5.67 -7.47
N ALA A 198 16.11 -5.86 -6.20
CA ALA A 198 15.58 -5.12 -5.05
C ALA A 198 15.79 -3.60 -5.21
N PHE A 199 16.99 -3.19 -5.59
CA PHE A 199 17.31 -1.77 -5.86
C PHE A 199 16.53 -1.24 -7.06
N THR A 200 16.31 -2.04 -8.10
CA THR A 200 15.49 -1.64 -9.26
C THR A 200 14.05 -1.33 -8.81
N GLY A 201 13.44 -2.19 -7.98
CA GLY A 201 12.11 -1.95 -7.42
C GLY A 201 12.04 -0.67 -6.60
N LEU A 202 13.00 -0.47 -5.70
CA LEU A 202 13.10 0.72 -4.86
C LEU A 202 13.27 2.00 -5.70
N CYS A 203 14.25 2.02 -6.63
CA CYS A 203 14.52 3.17 -7.47
C CYS A 203 13.34 3.52 -8.39
N THR A 204 12.64 2.51 -8.92
CA THR A 204 11.45 2.72 -9.74
C THR A 204 10.35 3.41 -8.93
N ASN A 205 10.11 2.96 -7.70
CA ASN A 205 9.10 3.58 -6.83
C ASN A 205 9.49 5.00 -6.40
N ILE A 206 10.75 5.19 -5.99
CA ILE A 206 11.26 6.53 -5.68
C ILE A 206 11.12 7.45 -6.90
N GLY A 207 11.51 7.01 -8.10
CA GLY A 207 11.38 7.78 -9.33
C GLY A 207 9.94 8.16 -9.66
N LEU A 208 9.01 7.22 -9.43
CA LEU A 208 7.58 7.46 -9.66
C LEU A 208 7.00 8.57 -8.77
N PHE A 209 7.46 8.66 -7.51
CA PHE A 209 6.92 9.62 -6.53
C PHE A 209 7.85 10.80 -6.23
N ALA A 210 9.07 10.81 -6.77
CA ALA A 210 10.05 11.88 -6.54
C ALA A 210 9.49 13.27 -6.85
N HIS A 211 8.68 13.40 -7.91
CA HIS A 211 8.08 14.66 -8.30
C HIS A 211 7.16 15.26 -7.22
N LEU A 212 6.42 14.43 -6.45
CA LEU A 212 5.61 14.89 -5.32
C LEU A 212 6.50 15.46 -4.22
N VAL A 213 7.55 14.71 -3.83
CA VAL A 213 8.47 15.14 -2.77
C VAL A 213 9.20 16.44 -3.15
N ILE A 214 9.64 16.56 -4.41
CA ILE A 214 10.28 17.77 -4.92
C ILE A 214 9.32 18.97 -4.85
N CYS A 215 8.05 18.79 -5.20
CA CYS A 215 7.05 19.86 -5.11
C CYS A 215 6.75 20.23 -3.65
N TRP A 216 6.71 19.28 -2.72
CA TRP A 216 6.46 19.55 -1.29
C TRP A 216 7.59 20.34 -0.64
N VAL A 217 8.87 20.03 -0.96
CA VAL A 217 10.04 20.74 -0.42
C VAL A 217 10.33 22.02 -1.22
N GLY A 218 9.82 22.13 -2.45
CA GLY A 218 10.05 23.24 -3.36
C GLY A 218 9.23 24.50 -3.00
N PRO A 219 9.32 25.54 -3.83
CA PRO A 219 8.67 26.84 -3.59
C PRO A 219 7.14 26.79 -3.64
N VAL A 220 6.56 25.72 -4.15
CA VAL A 220 5.10 25.50 -4.26
C VAL A 220 4.55 24.79 -3.02
N GLY A 221 5.46 24.19 -2.21
CA GLY A 221 5.11 23.47 -1.01
C GLY A 221 4.65 24.37 0.12
N VAL A 222 3.62 23.92 0.82
CA VAL A 222 3.07 24.59 2.01
C VAL A 222 3.26 23.67 3.20
N GLN A 223 3.84 24.22 4.28
CA GLN A 223 3.94 23.48 5.54
C GLN A 223 2.54 23.37 6.17
N VAL A 224 2.06 22.16 6.33
CA VAL A 224 0.76 21.89 6.97
C VAL A 224 0.90 21.76 8.48
N LYS A 225 1.87 20.92 8.91
CA LYS A 225 2.19 20.77 10.35
C LYS A 225 3.55 20.08 10.50
N GLY A 226 4.47 20.72 11.23
CA GLY A 226 5.79 20.14 11.48
C GLY A 226 6.53 19.73 10.21
N LEU A 227 6.82 18.45 10.04
CA LEU A 227 7.45 17.91 8.83
C LEU A 227 6.46 17.51 7.73
N PHE A 228 5.16 17.68 7.93
CA PHE A 228 4.17 17.44 6.90
C PHE A 228 4.04 18.66 5.99
N TYR A 229 4.45 18.48 4.74
CA TYR A 229 4.34 19.45 3.65
C TYR A 229 3.36 18.92 2.61
N GLY A 230 2.62 19.80 1.98
CA GLY A 230 1.74 19.46 0.86
C GLY A 230 1.84 20.54 -0.21
N ALA A 231 1.43 20.22 -1.42
CA ALA A 231 1.33 21.17 -2.52
C ALA A 231 -0.07 21.07 -3.15
N PRO A 232 -1.12 21.64 -2.52
CA PRO A 232 -2.51 21.44 -2.95
C PRO A 232 -2.75 21.76 -4.43
N TYR A 233 -2.06 22.76 -4.97
CA TYR A 233 -2.14 23.14 -6.39
C TYR A 233 -1.51 22.11 -7.33
N TYR A 234 -0.62 21.25 -6.83
CA TYR A 234 0.05 20.21 -7.60
C TYR A 234 -0.52 18.82 -7.28
N ASP A 235 -0.83 18.54 -6.03
CA ASP A 235 -1.23 17.20 -5.56
C ASP A 235 -2.56 16.76 -6.22
N VAL A 236 -3.53 17.68 -6.36
CA VAL A 236 -4.82 17.37 -6.98
C VAL A 236 -4.68 17.05 -8.48
N PRO A 237 -4.01 17.88 -9.31
CA PRO A 237 -3.72 17.52 -10.70
C PRO A 237 -2.92 16.21 -10.84
N ALA A 238 -1.91 15.99 -9.99
CA ALA A 238 -1.13 14.77 -9.98
C ALA A 238 -2.00 13.54 -9.67
N LEU A 239 -2.93 13.65 -8.72
CA LEU A 239 -3.89 12.61 -8.38
C LEU A 239 -4.78 12.23 -9.58
N ILE A 240 -5.27 13.22 -10.33
CA ILE A 240 -6.06 13.00 -11.56
C ILE A 240 -5.21 12.32 -12.63
N ALA A 241 -3.96 12.77 -12.80
CA ALA A 241 -3.03 12.15 -13.75
C ALA A 241 -2.75 10.68 -13.40
N PHE A 242 -2.54 10.36 -12.12
CA PHE A 242 -2.39 8.97 -11.68
C PHE A 242 -3.64 8.12 -11.94
N LEU A 243 -4.84 8.70 -11.83
CA LEU A 243 -6.08 8.00 -12.13
C LEU A 243 -6.16 7.61 -13.63
N THR A 244 -5.76 8.50 -14.52
CA THR A 244 -5.74 8.21 -15.96
C THR A 244 -4.70 7.15 -16.32
N ILE A 245 -3.51 7.20 -15.71
CA ILE A 245 -2.47 6.17 -15.87
C ILE A 245 -2.97 4.82 -15.36
N LEU A 246 -3.67 4.78 -14.23
CA LEU A 246 -4.22 3.55 -13.66
C LEU A 246 -5.18 2.87 -14.64
N ILE A 247 -6.10 3.60 -15.25
CA ILE A 247 -7.05 3.07 -16.24
C ILE A 247 -6.31 2.47 -17.44
N THR A 248 -5.30 3.18 -17.95
CA THR A 248 -4.48 2.72 -19.08
C THR A 248 -3.68 1.46 -18.71
N SER A 249 -3.10 1.44 -17.50
CA SER A 249 -2.33 0.29 -17.02
C SER A 249 -3.20 -0.96 -16.84
N ILE A 250 -4.42 -0.83 -16.30
CA ILE A 250 -5.37 -1.95 -16.19
C ILE A 250 -5.71 -2.50 -17.57
N ASN A 251 -6.03 -1.65 -18.54
CA ASN A 251 -6.31 -2.09 -19.91
C ASN A 251 -5.12 -2.80 -20.56
N PHE A 252 -3.90 -2.31 -20.31
CA PHE A 252 -2.68 -2.94 -20.79
C PHE A 252 -2.48 -4.33 -20.18
N VAL A 253 -2.57 -4.46 -18.86
CA VAL A 253 -2.41 -5.75 -18.16
C VAL A 253 -3.45 -6.76 -18.62
N VAL A 254 -4.73 -6.36 -18.71
CA VAL A 254 -5.81 -7.24 -19.20
C VAL A 254 -5.52 -7.67 -20.65
N SER A 255 -5.08 -6.77 -21.51
CA SER A 255 -4.74 -7.10 -22.91
C SER A 255 -3.57 -8.07 -23.01
N VAL A 256 -2.54 -7.89 -22.18
CA VAL A 256 -1.39 -8.81 -22.14
C VAL A 256 -1.81 -10.18 -21.64
N GLU A 257 -2.56 -10.28 -20.55
CA GLU A 257 -2.95 -11.57 -19.99
C GLU A 257 -3.97 -12.33 -20.86
N VAL A 258 -4.97 -11.63 -21.40
CA VAL A 258 -6.09 -12.27 -22.11
C VAL A 258 -5.76 -12.50 -23.58
N ASN A 259 -5.05 -11.57 -24.24
CA ASN A 259 -4.85 -11.64 -25.68
C ASN A 259 -3.42 -12.06 -26.09
N PHE A 260 -2.41 -11.57 -25.37
CA PHE A 260 -1.02 -11.81 -25.75
C PHE A 260 -0.48 -13.12 -25.17
N TYR A 261 -0.63 -13.35 -23.87
CA TYR A 261 -0.04 -14.51 -23.20
C TYR A 261 -0.49 -15.86 -23.76
N PRO A 262 -1.77 -16.12 -24.05
CA PRO A 262 -2.20 -17.38 -24.67
C PRO A 262 -1.55 -17.61 -26.03
N LYS A 263 -1.51 -16.58 -26.87
CA LYS A 263 -0.87 -16.68 -28.20
C LYS A 263 0.64 -16.92 -28.12
N TYR A 264 1.30 -16.23 -27.19
CA TYR A 264 2.73 -16.40 -26.95
C TYR A 264 3.05 -17.81 -26.47
N ARG A 265 2.28 -18.34 -25.52
CA ARG A 265 2.41 -19.71 -25.03
C ARG A 265 2.22 -20.74 -26.15
N ASP A 266 1.19 -20.55 -26.95
CA ASP A 266 0.89 -21.46 -28.07
C ASP A 266 2.02 -21.43 -29.13
N CYS A 267 2.63 -20.27 -29.39
CA CYS A 267 3.79 -20.15 -30.26
C CYS A 267 5.09 -20.77 -29.71
N LEU A 268 5.21 -20.88 -28.37
CA LEU A 268 6.38 -21.56 -27.76
C LEU A 268 6.25 -23.07 -27.71
N LEU A 269 5.04 -23.60 -27.79
CA LEU A 269 4.76 -25.04 -27.72
C LEU A 269 4.76 -25.72 -29.11
N TYR A 270 4.84 -24.94 -30.16
CA TYR A 270 5.00 -25.38 -31.56
C TYR A 270 6.34 -24.87 -32.13
#